data_37f565fc491b04c4e415ceabb8913e41
#
_entry.id   37f565fc491b04c4e415ceabb8913e41
#
_cell.length_a   1.000
_cell.length_b   1.000
_cell.length_c   1.000
_cell.angle_alpha   90.00
_cell.angle_beta   90.00
_cell.angle_gamma   90.00
#
_symmetry.space_group_name_H-M   'P 1'
#
loop_
_entity.id
_entity.type
_entity.pdbx_description
1 polymer ?
#
loop_
_entity_poly.entity_id
_entity_poly.type
_entity_poly.pdbx_seq_one_letter_code
_entity_poly.pdbx_strand_id
1 'polypeptide(L)'
;KLEGIIFLILFLIYFFELFYSVALGKKAHRVIIYVTYICLYGIISFVMLVVLAQDNLSRVTVGIAIRELVTVSVVLVLIVVVSEMMSHMWDFFEKDIFRQNRALEDLNKVNDKMKEQQEKINRVNEKLGVQKIELQLANKKINRSHDEMSVQNELSSIIISSIEIKDMLDKIVDMIQVRLDLDVVVIVLEQDHELYVPGMEEEQRRGYAISCVLGDEFKKKVIESIEHTDMSEILRMTQTYIQNNVTDSVQLFTKLEGEQELPSVVCLPIRNQEERLGTLFVGKNKENAFMDSRAFYENIASQISIGVANAHLYAKMNDMAIRDGLTRIYNRRHLTELLGKYLSETMAKKVPVSLALFDIDKFKMVNDTYGHQCGDEVIRYVASLLNRGALKHGGIAGRYGGEEFVVAFFEKDLDETYHIVEDIHNQIRSEEVVYEGKHISVRASVGVASYPQTCANPGELLTRADWAMYHSKKNGRDRITIDSEKISSQM
;
A
#
# COMPACT_ATOMS: atom_id res chain seq x y z
N LYS A 1 -39.84 2.54 -31.74
CA LYS A 1 -38.73 1.76 -32.36
C LYS A 1 -37.71 2.68 -33.06
N LEU A 2 -38.15 3.74 -33.75
CA LEU A 2 -37.25 4.69 -34.42
C LEU A 2 -36.39 5.46 -33.39
N GLU A 3 -36.98 5.84 -32.27
CA GLU A 3 -36.34 6.59 -31.18
C GLU A 3 -35.19 5.82 -30.53
N GLY A 4 -35.37 4.49 -30.30
CA GLY A 4 -34.32 3.64 -29.74
C GLY A 4 -33.13 3.46 -30.68
N ILE A 5 -33.37 3.45 -31.99
CA ILE A 5 -32.31 3.33 -33.00
C ILE A 5 -31.52 4.65 -33.11
N ILE A 6 -32.20 5.80 -33.09
CA ILE A 6 -31.54 7.12 -33.10
C ILE A 6 -30.69 7.30 -31.83
N PHE A 7 -31.21 6.90 -30.67
CA PHE A 7 -30.49 6.96 -29.41
C PHE A 7 -29.23 6.05 -29.43
N LEU A 8 -29.35 4.83 -29.94
CA LEU A 8 -28.23 3.90 -30.04
C LEU A 8 -27.15 4.41 -31.01
N ILE A 9 -27.54 5.00 -32.14
CA ILE A 9 -26.58 5.58 -33.09
C ILE A 9 -25.84 6.77 -32.48
N LEU A 10 -26.55 7.69 -31.82
CA LEU A 10 -25.96 8.85 -31.17
C LEU A 10 -25.02 8.42 -30.00
N PHE A 11 -25.40 7.39 -29.25
CA PHE A 11 -24.58 6.84 -28.18
C PHE A 11 -23.29 6.21 -28.73
N LEU A 12 -23.38 5.44 -29.82
CA LEU A 12 -22.20 4.82 -30.46
C LEU A 12 -21.25 5.88 -31.05
N ILE A 13 -21.76 6.89 -31.73
CA ILE A 13 -20.94 7.98 -32.26
C ILE A 13 -20.24 8.73 -31.12
N TYR A 14 -20.97 9.04 -30.05
CA TYR A 14 -20.41 9.69 -28.87
C TYR A 14 -19.30 8.86 -28.19
N PHE A 15 -19.53 7.56 -28.02
CA PHE A 15 -18.56 6.64 -27.41
C PHE A 15 -17.26 6.56 -28.23
N PHE A 16 -17.38 6.51 -29.57
CA PHE A 16 -16.22 6.49 -30.46
C PHE A 16 -15.44 7.81 -30.43
N GLU A 17 -16.10 8.96 -30.44
CA GLU A 17 -15.43 10.25 -30.37
C GLU A 17 -14.84 10.55 -28.99
N LEU A 18 -15.48 10.10 -27.91
CA LEU A 18 -14.95 10.19 -26.56
C LEU A 18 -13.63 9.40 -26.43
N PHE A 19 -13.62 8.18 -26.95
CA PHE A 19 -12.43 7.31 -26.98
C PHE A 19 -11.29 7.96 -27.79
N TYR A 20 -11.61 8.51 -28.95
CA TYR A 20 -10.65 9.19 -29.82
C TYR A 20 -10.13 10.50 -29.18
N SER A 21 -10.98 11.27 -28.51
CA SER A 21 -10.63 12.49 -27.79
C SER A 21 -9.71 12.24 -26.60
N VAL A 22 -9.94 11.17 -25.83
CA VAL A 22 -9.07 10.75 -24.72
C VAL A 22 -7.70 10.30 -25.23
N ALA A 23 -7.66 9.57 -26.36
CA ALA A 23 -6.41 9.11 -26.98
C ALA A 23 -5.53 10.26 -27.52
N LEU A 24 -6.12 11.34 -27.99
CA LEU A 24 -5.43 12.47 -28.62
C LEU A 24 -5.02 13.62 -27.65
N GLY A 25 -5.43 13.59 -26.39
CA GLY A 25 -4.92 14.49 -25.33
C GLY A 25 -5.21 15.99 -25.46
N LYS A 26 -6.00 16.44 -26.41
CA LYS A 26 -6.25 17.87 -26.68
C LYS A 26 -7.47 18.40 -25.95
N LYS A 27 -7.27 19.11 -24.84
CA LYS A 27 -8.34 19.71 -24.00
C LYS A 27 -9.35 20.57 -24.81
N ALA A 28 -8.85 21.40 -25.72
CA ALA A 28 -9.71 22.27 -26.55
C ALA A 28 -10.61 21.47 -27.50
N HIS A 29 -10.14 20.36 -28.04
CA HIS A 29 -10.92 19.52 -28.94
C HIS A 29 -12.08 18.84 -28.23
N ARG A 30 -11.85 18.39 -26.96
CA ARG A 30 -12.90 17.80 -26.11
C ARG A 30 -14.01 18.78 -25.77
N VAL A 31 -13.67 20.03 -25.43
CA VAL A 31 -14.68 21.06 -25.12
C VAL A 31 -15.54 21.33 -26.34
N ILE A 32 -14.97 21.43 -27.54
CA ILE A 32 -15.71 21.63 -28.79
C ILE A 32 -16.67 20.47 -29.06
N ILE A 33 -16.19 19.22 -28.86
CA ILE A 33 -17.01 18.01 -29.02
C ILE A 33 -18.20 18.05 -28.03
N TYR A 34 -17.97 18.34 -26.75
CA TYR A 34 -19.03 18.40 -25.74
C TYR A 34 -20.06 19.48 -26.07
N VAL A 35 -19.62 20.68 -26.47
CA VAL A 35 -20.51 21.77 -26.86
C VAL A 35 -21.35 21.38 -28.10
N THR A 36 -20.71 20.74 -29.10
CA THR A 36 -21.41 20.30 -30.32
C THR A 36 -22.50 19.27 -29.99
N TYR A 37 -22.20 18.28 -29.10
CA TYR A 37 -23.19 17.27 -28.67
C TYR A 37 -24.33 17.88 -27.87
N ILE A 38 -24.04 18.78 -26.94
CA ILE A 38 -25.07 19.48 -26.14
C ILE A 38 -25.99 20.29 -27.07
N CYS A 39 -25.43 20.99 -28.07
CA CYS A 39 -26.19 21.74 -29.04
C CYS A 39 -27.02 20.81 -29.93
N LEU A 40 -26.44 19.71 -30.44
CA LEU A 40 -27.16 18.76 -31.31
C LEU A 40 -28.31 18.09 -30.55
N TYR A 41 -28.07 17.68 -29.30
CA TYR A 41 -29.09 17.13 -28.43
C TYR A 41 -30.20 18.14 -28.15
N GLY A 42 -29.85 19.40 -27.87
CA GLY A 42 -30.81 20.51 -27.69
C GLY A 42 -31.71 20.72 -28.90
N ILE A 43 -31.13 20.69 -30.11
CA ILE A 43 -31.86 20.80 -31.37
C ILE A 43 -32.82 19.63 -31.59
N ILE A 44 -32.33 18.39 -31.40
CA ILE A 44 -33.15 17.18 -31.56
C ILE A 44 -34.30 17.18 -30.55
N SER A 45 -34.03 17.55 -29.32
CA SER A 45 -35.01 17.65 -28.24
C SER A 45 -36.06 18.73 -28.50
N PHE A 46 -35.65 19.87 -29.04
CA PHE A 46 -36.55 20.95 -29.43
C PHE A 46 -37.45 20.54 -30.59
N VAL A 47 -36.89 19.89 -31.62
CA VAL A 47 -37.65 19.36 -32.75
C VAL A 47 -38.67 18.32 -32.29
N MET A 48 -38.28 17.42 -31.40
CA MET A 48 -39.18 16.42 -30.83
C MET A 48 -40.32 17.04 -30.03
N LEU A 49 -40.03 18.07 -29.21
CA LEU A 49 -41.04 18.85 -28.48
C LEU A 49 -42.00 19.57 -29.41
N VAL A 50 -41.55 20.17 -30.51
CA VAL A 50 -42.37 20.85 -31.50
C VAL A 50 -43.29 19.84 -32.23
N VAL A 51 -42.77 18.67 -32.61
CA VAL A 51 -43.56 17.59 -33.25
C VAL A 51 -44.60 17.05 -32.30
N LEU A 52 -44.26 16.82 -31.02
CA LEU A 52 -45.20 16.37 -30.00
C LEU A 52 -46.27 17.42 -29.68
N ALA A 53 -45.96 18.71 -29.81
CA ALA A 53 -46.92 19.82 -29.62
C ALA A 53 -47.92 19.98 -30.79
N GLN A 54 -47.53 19.58 -32.01
CA GLN A 54 -48.41 19.62 -33.20
C GLN A 54 -49.46 18.49 -33.22
N ASP A 55 -49.17 17.34 -32.58
CA ASP A 55 -50.02 16.13 -32.67
C ASP A 55 -51.15 16.05 -31.64
N ASN A 56 -51.53 17.11 -30.93
CA ASN A 56 -52.61 17.15 -29.93
C ASN A 56 -52.58 15.98 -28.91
N LEU A 57 -51.38 15.56 -28.53
CA LEU A 57 -51.16 14.44 -27.59
C LEU A 57 -51.60 14.80 -26.14
N SER A 58 -52.07 13.79 -25.41
CA SER A 58 -52.55 13.95 -24.04
C SER A 58 -51.41 14.49 -23.12
N ARG A 59 -51.80 15.25 -22.09
CA ARG A 59 -50.82 15.77 -21.05
C ARG A 59 -49.93 14.70 -20.49
N VAL A 60 -50.37 13.44 -20.47
CA VAL A 60 -49.61 12.28 -19.97
C VAL A 60 -48.43 11.93 -20.90
N THR A 61 -48.65 11.98 -22.22
CA THR A 61 -47.64 11.67 -23.24
C THR A 61 -46.54 12.74 -23.26
N VAL A 62 -46.90 14.00 -23.10
CA VAL A 62 -45.95 15.13 -22.99
C VAL A 62 -45.15 15.02 -21.70
N GLY A 63 -45.77 14.60 -20.56
CA GLY A 63 -45.12 14.38 -19.31
C GLY A 63 -44.07 13.27 -19.36
N ILE A 64 -44.38 12.16 -20.06
CA ILE A 64 -43.43 11.06 -20.28
C ILE A 64 -42.24 11.53 -21.12
N ALA A 65 -42.47 12.28 -22.22
CA ALA A 65 -41.43 12.81 -23.09
C ALA A 65 -40.48 13.77 -22.34
N ILE A 66 -41.03 14.64 -21.49
CA ILE A 66 -40.22 15.55 -20.66
C ILE A 66 -39.37 14.75 -19.65
N ARG A 67 -39.93 13.70 -19.03
CA ARG A 67 -39.20 12.87 -18.10
C ARG A 67 -38.03 12.14 -18.77
N GLU A 68 -38.26 11.57 -19.97
CA GLU A 68 -37.18 10.91 -20.76
C GLU A 68 -36.11 11.93 -21.15
N LEU A 69 -36.50 13.14 -21.56
CA LEU A 69 -35.58 14.23 -21.88
C LEU A 69 -34.66 14.59 -20.69
N VAL A 70 -35.25 14.73 -19.50
CA VAL A 70 -34.51 15.03 -18.28
C VAL A 70 -33.56 13.88 -17.93
N THR A 71 -34.00 12.61 -18.05
CA THR A 71 -33.18 11.45 -17.77
C THR A 71 -31.95 11.39 -18.67
N VAL A 72 -32.14 11.61 -19.99
CA VAL A 72 -31.03 11.63 -20.97
C VAL A 72 -30.07 12.79 -20.70
N SER A 73 -30.58 13.95 -20.30
CA SER A 73 -29.77 15.11 -19.95
C SER A 73 -28.87 14.82 -18.73
N VAL A 74 -29.40 14.15 -17.70
CA VAL A 74 -28.64 13.75 -16.52
C VAL A 74 -27.54 12.74 -16.88
N VAL A 75 -27.85 11.76 -17.74
CA VAL A 75 -26.86 10.78 -18.22
C VAL A 75 -25.73 11.46 -19.00
N LEU A 76 -26.07 12.42 -19.88
CA LEU A 76 -25.07 13.19 -20.64
C LEU A 76 -24.14 13.98 -19.72
N VAL A 77 -24.66 14.64 -18.69
CA VAL A 77 -23.85 15.36 -17.70
C VAL A 77 -22.92 14.39 -16.95
N LEU A 78 -23.42 13.21 -16.54
CA LEU A 78 -22.62 12.18 -15.89
C LEU A 78 -21.46 11.70 -16.77
N ILE A 79 -21.71 11.48 -18.06
CA ILE A 79 -20.68 11.06 -19.01
C ILE A 79 -19.60 12.15 -19.16
N VAL A 80 -19.98 13.43 -19.23
CA VAL A 80 -19.03 14.55 -19.26
C VAL A 80 -18.15 14.56 -18.01
N VAL A 81 -18.74 14.41 -16.82
CA VAL A 81 -18.01 14.40 -15.55
C VAL A 81 -17.01 13.22 -15.49
N VAL A 82 -17.45 12.02 -15.86
CA VAL A 82 -16.58 10.83 -15.89
C VAL A 82 -15.42 11.00 -16.87
N SER A 83 -15.69 11.57 -18.06
CA SER A 83 -14.66 11.85 -19.05
C SER A 83 -13.61 12.85 -18.56
N GLU A 84 -14.05 13.90 -17.85
CA GLU A 84 -13.13 14.89 -17.26
C GLU A 84 -12.29 14.28 -16.13
N MET A 85 -12.89 13.46 -15.29
CA MET A 85 -12.17 12.71 -14.25
C MET A 85 -11.11 11.77 -14.86
N MET A 86 -11.45 11.00 -15.91
CA MET A 86 -10.50 10.14 -16.62
C MET A 86 -9.36 10.94 -17.23
N SER A 87 -9.65 12.12 -17.81
CA SER A 87 -8.62 13.02 -18.34
C SER A 87 -7.64 13.50 -17.26
N HIS A 88 -8.16 13.89 -16.09
CA HIS A 88 -7.31 14.30 -14.97
C HIS A 88 -6.45 13.15 -14.44
N MET A 89 -7.01 11.93 -14.39
CA MET A 89 -6.25 10.73 -14.03
C MET A 89 -5.14 10.46 -15.04
N TRP A 90 -5.42 10.57 -16.34
CA TRP A 90 -4.42 10.38 -17.39
C TRP A 90 -3.26 11.38 -17.28
N ASP A 91 -3.59 12.68 -17.10
CA ASP A 91 -2.57 13.74 -16.87
C ASP A 91 -1.72 13.49 -15.62
N PHE A 92 -2.30 12.86 -14.59
CA PHE A 92 -1.59 12.47 -13.38
C PHE A 92 -0.61 11.32 -13.65
N PHE A 93 -1.07 10.25 -14.33
CA PHE A 93 -0.22 9.11 -14.69
C PHE A 93 0.92 9.52 -15.64
N GLU A 94 0.64 10.37 -16.63
CA GLU A 94 1.68 10.86 -17.56
C GLU A 94 2.78 11.62 -16.82
N LYS A 95 2.41 12.47 -15.85
CA LYS A 95 3.38 13.19 -15.02
C LYS A 95 4.20 12.25 -14.12
N ASP A 96 3.60 11.18 -13.64
CA ASP A 96 4.28 10.23 -12.76
C ASP A 96 5.27 9.34 -13.54
N ILE A 97 4.87 8.86 -14.71
CA ILE A 97 5.76 8.15 -15.64
C ILE A 97 6.95 9.03 -16.05
N PHE A 98 6.71 10.32 -16.32
CA PHE A 98 7.80 11.25 -16.67
C PHE A 98 8.79 11.44 -15.51
N ARG A 99 8.31 11.49 -14.26
CA ARG A 99 9.18 11.56 -13.08
C ARG A 99 10.00 10.28 -12.88
N GLN A 100 9.39 9.12 -13.08
CA GLN A 100 10.08 7.83 -12.96
C GLN A 100 11.17 7.68 -14.02
N ASN A 101 10.91 8.05 -15.28
CA ASN A 101 11.90 8.00 -16.35
C ASN A 101 13.09 8.93 -16.08
N ARG A 102 12.85 10.11 -15.52
CA ARG A 102 13.92 11.06 -15.18
C ARG A 102 14.81 10.55 -14.03
N ALA A 103 14.19 9.92 -13.02
CA ALA A 103 14.93 9.27 -11.94
C ALA A 103 15.79 8.09 -12.45
N LEU A 104 15.28 7.36 -13.45
CA LEU A 104 16.01 6.26 -14.10
C LEU A 104 17.25 6.76 -14.88
N GLU A 105 17.13 7.89 -15.59
CA GLU A 105 18.27 8.52 -16.27
C GLU A 105 19.35 9.00 -15.29
N ASP A 106 18.98 9.57 -14.17
CA ASP A 106 19.93 10.03 -13.16
C ASP A 106 20.64 8.84 -12.47
N LEU A 107 19.95 7.72 -12.27
CA LEU A 107 20.54 6.48 -11.76
C LEU A 107 21.57 5.90 -12.74
N ASN A 108 21.29 5.94 -14.04
CA ASN A 108 22.22 5.47 -15.07
C ASN A 108 23.48 6.34 -15.12
N LYS A 109 23.38 7.67 -14.98
CA LYS A 109 24.55 8.58 -14.92
C LYS A 109 25.45 8.32 -13.71
N VAL A 110 24.88 7.93 -12.57
CA VAL A 110 25.65 7.54 -11.37
C VAL A 110 26.36 6.21 -11.61
N ASN A 111 25.70 5.25 -12.26
CA ASN A 111 26.28 3.94 -12.58
C ASN A 111 27.46 4.03 -13.56
N ASP A 112 27.38 4.94 -14.55
CA ASP A 112 28.46 5.17 -15.49
C ASP A 112 29.70 5.82 -14.82
N LYS A 113 29.49 6.74 -13.87
CA LYS A 113 30.60 7.30 -13.07
C LYS A 113 31.26 6.25 -12.16
N MET A 114 30.49 5.32 -11.63
CA MET A 114 31.03 4.20 -10.83
C MET A 114 31.88 3.25 -11.70
N LYS A 115 31.46 2.98 -12.95
CA LYS A 115 32.26 2.20 -13.90
C LYS A 115 33.62 2.87 -14.22
N GLU A 116 33.59 4.19 -14.41
CA GLU A 116 34.85 4.95 -14.67
C GLU A 116 35.79 4.93 -13.46
N GLN A 117 35.25 4.98 -12.24
CA GLN A 117 36.09 4.82 -11.04
C GLN A 117 36.63 3.39 -10.88
N GLN A 118 35.80 2.38 -11.20
CA GLN A 118 36.24 0.97 -11.20
C GLN A 118 37.33 0.68 -12.20
N GLU A 119 37.25 1.28 -13.41
CA GLU A 119 38.31 1.15 -14.42
C GLU A 119 39.65 1.84 -14.01
N LYS A 120 39.54 2.97 -13.29
CA LYS A 120 40.75 3.63 -12.73
C LYS A 120 41.44 2.75 -11.67
N ILE A 121 40.65 2.08 -10.83
CA ILE A 121 41.17 1.13 -9.81
C ILE A 121 41.87 -0.04 -10.49
N ASN A 122 41.31 -0.60 -11.56
CA ASN A 122 41.94 -1.71 -12.29
C ASN A 122 43.28 -1.32 -12.92
N ARG A 123 43.42 -0.12 -13.49
CA ARG A 123 44.70 0.37 -14.04
C ARG A 123 45.78 0.61 -12.98
N VAL A 124 45.39 0.97 -11.76
CA VAL A 124 46.30 1.12 -10.64
C VAL A 124 46.83 -0.25 -10.16
N ASN A 125 45.96 -1.25 -10.16
CA ASN A 125 46.34 -2.61 -9.77
C ASN A 125 47.31 -3.27 -10.80
N GLU A 126 47.17 -2.99 -12.10
CA GLU A 126 48.10 -3.47 -13.10
C GLU A 126 49.54 -2.89 -12.95
N LYS A 127 49.67 -1.64 -12.47
CA LYS A 127 50.95 -1.03 -12.18
C LYS A 127 51.66 -1.59 -10.95
N LEU A 128 50.91 -2.11 -10.00
CA LEU A 128 51.42 -2.70 -8.76
C LEU A 128 51.92 -4.14 -8.95
N GLY A 129 51.52 -4.79 -10.06
CA GLY A 129 51.85 -6.19 -10.36
C GLY A 129 53.28 -6.49 -10.79
N VAL A 130 54.18 -5.50 -10.81
CA VAL A 130 55.54 -5.64 -11.42
C VAL A 130 56.61 -6.12 -10.46
N GLN A 131 56.38 -6.07 -9.16
CA GLN A 131 57.40 -6.53 -8.20
C GLN A 131 57.04 -7.90 -7.61
N LYS A 132 57.97 -8.87 -7.73
CA LYS A 132 57.75 -10.31 -7.40
C LYS A 132 57.38 -10.58 -5.94
N ILE A 133 57.81 -9.76 -5.00
CA ILE A 133 57.47 -9.85 -3.58
C ILE A 133 56.08 -9.23 -3.34
N GLU A 134 55.77 -8.15 -4.09
CA GLU A 134 54.46 -7.52 -4.09
C GLU A 134 53.40 -8.43 -4.74
N LEU A 135 53.82 -9.31 -5.67
CA LEU A 135 52.91 -10.25 -6.34
C LEU A 135 52.33 -11.29 -5.36
N GLN A 136 53.17 -11.80 -4.43
CA GLN A 136 52.65 -12.74 -3.41
C GLN A 136 51.77 -12.03 -2.38
N LEU A 137 52.10 -10.82 -1.96
CA LEU A 137 51.29 -9.97 -1.12
C LEU A 137 50.05 -9.49 -1.86
N ALA A 138 50.24 -9.10 -3.16
CA ALA A 138 49.17 -8.70 -4.05
C ALA A 138 48.19 -9.86 -4.32
N ASN A 139 48.68 -11.09 -4.58
CA ASN A 139 47.84 -12.28 -4.76
C ASN A 139 47.04 -12.63 -3.49
N LYS A 140 47.69 -12.52 -2.33
CA LYS A 140 46.97 -12.73 -1.05
C LYS A 140 45.94 -11.63 -0.83
N LYS A 141 46.26 -10.41 -1.25
CA LYS A 141 45.34 -9.27 -1.19
C LYS A 141 44.23 -9.37 -2.23
N ILE A 142 44.55 -9.86 -3.44
CA ILE A 142 43.58 -10.11 -4.52
C ILE A 142 42.61 -11.22 -4.13
N ASN A 143 43.12 -12.34 -3.57
CA ASN A 143 42.25 -13.44 -3.10
C ASN A 143 41.32 -12.98 -1.98
N ARG A 144 41.84 -12.22 -1.00
CA ARG A 144 41.00 -11.66 0.05
C ARG A 144 39.95 -10.70 -0.50
N SER A 145 40.36 -9.82 -1.44
CA SER A 145 39.43 -8.88 -2.09
C SER A 145 38.38 -9.58 -2.95
N HIS A 146 38.74 -10.70 -3.57
CA HIS A 146 37.83 -11.53 -4.33
C HIS A 146 36.79 -12.20 -3.41
N ASP A 147 37.23 -12.73 -2.27
CA ASP A 147 36.34 -13.31 -1.26
C ASP A 147 35.41 -12.25 -0.66
N GLU A 148 35.95 -11.05 -0.35
CA GLU A 148 35.17 -9.90 0.10
C GLU A 148 34.15 -9.44 -0.95
N MET A 149 34.54 -9.37 -2.23
CA MET A 149 33.68 -9.00 -3.36
C MET A 149 32.62 -10.09 -3.63
N SER A 150 32.98 -11.37 -3.47
CA SER A 150 32.05 -12.48 -3.57
C SER A 150 30.96 -12.37 -2.50
N VAL A 151 31.32 -12.06 -1.27
CA VAL A 151 30.38 -11.82 -0.17
C VAL A 151 29.49 -10.61 -0.47
N GLN A 152 30.06 -9.52 -0.98
CA GLN A 152 29.30 -8.32 -1.35
C GLN A 152 28.31 -8.57 -2.49
N ASN A 153 28.69 -9.33 -3.52
CA ASN A 153 27.81 -9.70 -4.61
C ASN A 153 26.66 -10.60 -4.17
N GLU A 154 26.98 -11.57 -3.32
CA GLU A 154 25.98 -12.46 -2.74
C GLU A 154 25.01 -11.66 -1.85
N LEU A 155 25.53 -10.75 -1.02
CA LEU A 155 24.74 -9.82 -0.23
C LEU A 155 23.82 -8.96 -1.10
N SER A 156 24.36 -8.39 -2.17
CA SER A 156 23.56 -7.60 -3.14
C SER A 156 22.46 -8.45 -3.80
N SER A 157 22.77 -9.71 -4.14
CA SER A 157 21.77 -10.63 -4.70
C SER A 157 20.64 -10.94 -3.71
N ILE A 158 20.96 -11.17 -2.45
CA ILE A 158 19.95 -11.38 -1.39
C ILE A 158 19.09 -10.12 -1.25
N ILE A 159 19.72 -8.95 -1.18
CA ILE A 159 19.01 -7.66 -1.08
C ILE A 159 18.04 -7.44 -2.24
N ILE A 160 18.46 -7.74 -3.46
CA ILE A 160 17.63 -7.54 -4.67
C ILE A 160 16.49 -8.58 -4.75
N SER A 161 16.74 -9.81 -4.33
CA SER A 161 15.77 -10.92 -4.47
C SER A 161 14.74 -11.00 -3.35
N SER A 162 15.01 -10.35 -2.21
CA SER A 162 14.12 -10.40 -1.05
C SER A 162 13.22 -9.18 -0.99
N ILE A 163 11.90 -9.41 -0.88
CA ILE A 163 10.89 -8.34 -0.78
C ILE A 163 10.62 -8.01 0.69
N GLU A 164 10.63 -9.00 1.55
CA GLU A 164 10.36 -8.83 2.99
C GLU A 164 11.66 -8.61 3.76
N ILE A 165 11.65 -7.60 4.64
CA ILE A 165 12.83 -7.22 5.46
C ILE A 165 13.31 -8.42 6.30
N LYS A 166 12.40 -9.14 6.94
CA LYS A 166 12.74 -10.26 7.81
C LYS A 166 13.44 -11.39 7.05
N ASP A 167 12.87 -11.82 5.93
CA ASP A 167 13.46 -12.85 5.06
C ASP A 167 14.84 -12.43 4.54
N MET A 168 14.96 -11.15 4.16
CA MET A 168 16.24 -10.56 3.74
C MET A 168 17.29 -10.63 4.84
N LEU A 169 16.96 -10.20 6.05
CA LEU A 169 17.89 -10.17 7.17
C LEU A 169 18.30 -11.57 7.62
N ASP A 170 17.37 -12.52 7.69
CA ASP A 170 17.66 -13.90 8.05
C ASP A 170 18.63 -14.52 7.04
N LYS A 171 18.42 -14.35 5.74
CA LYS A 171 19.35 -14.81 4.70
C LYS A 171 20.72 -14.12 4.76
N ILE A 172 20.76 -12.83 5.08
CA ILE A 172 22.01 -12.08 5.24
C ILE A 172 22.83 -12.60 6.42
N VAL A 173 22.19 -12.83 7.56
CA VAL A 173 22.83 -13.36 8.76
C VAL A 173 23.43 -14.73 8.49
N ASP A 174 22.65 -15.65 7.91
CA ASP A 174 23.09 -16.99 7.54
C ASP A 174 24.30 -16.95 6.58
N MET A 175 24.20 -16.11 5.55
CA MET A 175 25.25 -15.96 4.56
C MET A 175 26.54 -15.40 5.17
N ILE A 176 26.47 -14.33 5.95
CA ILE A 176 27.63 -13.70 6.60
C ILE A 176 28.30 -14.68 7.57
N GLN A 177 27.51 -15.38 8.38
CA GLN A 177 28.04 -16.36 9.33
C GLN A 177 28.84 -17.47 8.64
N VAL A 178 28.25 -18.08 7.61
CA VAL A 178 28.87 -19.19 6.88
C VAL A 178 30.07 -18.75 6.07
N ARG A 179 29.94 -17.64 5.33
CA ARG A 179 31.01 -17.16 4.43
C ARG A 179 32.22 -16.60 5.14
N LEU A 180 31.99 -15.95 6.28
CA LEU A 180 33.08 -15.30 7.04
C LEU A 180 33.53 -16.16 8.25
N ASP A 181 32.97 -17.36 8.40
CA ASP A 181 33.30 -18.30 9.49
C ASP A 181 33.21 -17.58 10.85
N LEU A 182 32.07 -16.96 11.13
CA LEU A 182 31.79 -16.20 12.35
C LEU A 182 31.02 -17.07 13.35
N ASP A 183 31.36 -16.92 14.64
CA ASP A 183 30.68 -17.66 15.71
C ASP A 183 29.34 -17.00 16.05
N VAL A 184 29.25 -15.65 15.96
CA VAL A 184 28.04 -14.89 16.24
C VAL A 184 27.82 -13.82 15.19
N VAL A 185 26.61 -13.74 14.66
CA VAL A 185 26.11 -12.64 13.82
C VAL A 185 24.73 -12.25 14.29
N VAL A 186 24.53 -10.97 14.57
CA VAL A 186 23.25 -10.42 15.00
C VAL A 186 22.99 -9.10 14.27
N ILE A 187 21.82 -8.96 13.69
CA ILE A 187 21.32 -7.68 13.18
C ILE A 187 20.16 -7.26 14.07
N VAL A 188 20.24 -6.06 14.62
CA VAL A 188 19.19 -5.43 15.38
C VAL A 188 18.72 -4.19 14.61
N LEU A 189 17.48 -4.17 14.17
CA LEU A 189 16.85 -2.99 13.56
C LEU A 189 15.88 -2.35 14.56
N GLU A 190 15.92 -1.03 14.63
CA GLU A 190 14.90 -0.26 15.33
C GLU A 190 13.62 -0.25 14.45
N GLN A 191 12.49 -0.72 14.98
CA GLN A 191 11.22 -0.64 14.26
C GLN A 191 10.69 0.78 14.34
N ASP A 192 10.56 1.40 13.17
CA ASP A 192 9.99 2.73 13.05
C ASP A 192 8.48 2.71 13.30
N HIS A 193 8.00 3.61 14.14
CA HIS A 193 6.59 3.74 14.53
C HIS A 193 5.65 4.14 13.37
N GLU A 194 6.18 4.52 12.21
CA GLU A 194 5.36 4.94 11.07
C GLU A 194 4.73 3.78 10.28
N LEU A 195 5.18 2.54 10.47
CA LEU A 195 4.55 1.35 9.91
C LEU A 195 3.41 0.83 10.81
N TYR A 196 2.49 1.73 11.17
CA TYR A 196 1.28 1.37 11.89
C TYR A 196 0.38 0.49 11.01
N VAL A 197 0.36 -0.80 11.28
CA VAL A 197 -0.68 -1.71 10.80
C VAL A 197 -1.81 -1.67 11.83
N PRO A 198 -3.01 -1.16 11.50
CA PRO A 198 -4.14 -1.18 12.42
C PRO A 198 -4.44 -2.63 12.83
N GLY A 199 -4.33 -2.93 14.13
CA GLY A 199 -4.54 -4.27 14.69
C GLY A 199 -3.32 -4.90 15.37
N MET A 200 -2.14 -4.30 15.34
CA MET A 200 -1.01 -4.71 16.17
C MET A 200 -1.26 -4.32 17.63
N GLU A 201 -1.07 -5.28 18.55
CA GLU A 201 -1.13 -5.03 19.99
C GLU A 201 -0.01 -4.08 20.44
N GLU A 202 -0.24 -3.35 21.53
CA GLU A 202 0.67 -2.30 22.03
C GLU A 202 2.07 -2.83 22.41
N GLU A 203 2.18 -4.11 22.75
CA GLU A 203 3.45 -4.81 23.02
C GLU A 203 4.31 -5.01 21.75
N GLN A 204 3.70 -5.02 20.56
CA GLN A 204 4.42 -5.08 19.27
C GLN A 204 4.90 -3.70 18.78
N ARG A 205 4.52 -2.63 19.45
CA ARG A 205 4.86 -1.24 19.08
C ARG A 205 6.26 -0.78 19.48
N ARG A 206 6.94 -1.54 20.37
CA ARG A 206 8.32 -1.29 20.77
C ARG A 206 9.10 -2.57 20.54
N GLY A 207 9.53 -2.79 19.30
CA GLY A 207 10.24 -4.00 18.96
C GLY A 207 11.49 -3.70 18.17
N TYR A 208 12.53 -4.48 18.47
CA TYR A 208 13.67 -4.62 17.60
C TYR A 208 13.41 -5.83 16.70
N ALA A 209 13.59 -5.66 15.38
CA ALA A 209 13.67 -6.81 14.49
C ALA A 209 15.07 -7.42 14.65
N ILE A 210 15.17 -8.61 15.26
CA ILE A 210 16.42 -9.29 15.48
C ILE A 210 16.50 -10.51 14.57
N SER A 211 17.55 -10.56 13.76
CA SER A 211 17.94 -11.74 13.03
C SER A 211 19.25 -12.30 13.58
N CYS A 212 19.27 -13.56 13.97
CA CYS A 212 20.46 -14.29 14.40
C CYS A 212 20.27 -15.79 14.17
N VAL A 213 21.37 -16.54 14.01
CA VAL A 213 21.35 -17.99 13.76
C VAL A 213 21.14 -18.79 15.04
N LEU A 214 21.39 -18.22 16.22
CA LEU A 214 21.43 -18.91 17.52
C LEU A 214 20.06 -19.23 18.15
N GLY A 215 18.94 -19.04 17.39
CA GLY A 215 17.60 -19.44 17.81
C GLY A 215 16.85 -18.44 18.68
N ASP A 216 15.59 -18.76 19.00
CA ASP A 216 14.65 -17.81 19.64
C ASP A 216 14.98 -17.49 21.09
N GLU A 217 15.63 -18.43 21.82
CA GLU A 217 16.04 -18.18 23.20
C GLU A 217 17.17 -17.15 23.29
N PHE A 218 18.10 -17.20 22.34
CA PHE A 218 19.13 -16.19 22.20
C PHE A 218 18.57 -14.83 21.80
N LYS A 219 17.60 -14.80 20.90
CA LYS A 219 16.89 -13.55 20.53
C LYS A 219 16.26 -12.88 21.76
N LYS A 220 15.61 -13.64 22.64
CA LYS A 220 15.05 -13.11 23.89
C LYS A 220 16.13 -12.52 24.80
N LYS A 221 17.25 -13.22 24.99
CA LYS A 221 18.38 -12.72 25.80
C LYS A 221 18.96 -11.42 25.21
N VAL A 222 19.05 -11.31 23.89
CA VAL A 222 19.51 -10.07 23.22
C VAL A 222 18.52 -8.92 23.50
N ILE A 223 17.21 -9.15 23.40
CA ILE A 223 16.18 -8.14 23.70
C ILE A 223 16.30 -7.68 25.16
N GLU A 224 16.37 -8.62 26.12
CA GLU A 224 16.53 -8.32 27.54
C GLU A 224 17.81 -7.54 27.83
N SER A 225 18.89 -7.86 27.12
CA SER A 225 20.17 -7.14 27.23
C SER A 225 20.09 -5.72 26.69
N ILE A 226 19.33 -5.50 25.60
CA ILE A 226 19.10 -4.18 25.03
C ILE A 226 18.30 -3.28 25.99
N GLU A 227 17.34 -3.85 26.70
CA GLU A 227 16.46 -3.10 27.60
C GLU A 227 17.11 -2.79 28.95
N HIS A 228 18.06 -3.63 29.43
CA HIS A 228 18.50 -3.60 30.82
C HIS A 228 20.01 -3.40 31.04
N THR A 229 20.85 -3.27 30.00
CA THR A 229 22.32 -3.20 30.13
C THR A 229 22.96 -2.13 29.25
N ASP A 230 24.31 -2.00 29.38
CA ASP A 230 25.19 -1.15 28.56
C ASP A 230 25.08 -1.38 27.04
N MET A 231 24.35 -2.43 26.62
CA MET A 231 23.97 -2.65 25.22
C MET A 231 23.21 -1.47 24.61
N SER A 232 22.41 -0.79 25.41
CA SER A 232 21.71 0.43 24.96
C SER A 232 22.68 1.53 24.52
N GLU A 233 23.87 1.62 25.13
CA GLU A 233 24.92 2.57 24.75
C GLU A 233 25.58 2.18 23.43
N ILE A 234 25.90 0.88 23.26
CA ILE A 234 26.50 0.40 21.99
C ILE A 234 25.54 0.50 20.83
N LEU A 235 24.28 0.17 21.06
CA LEU A 235 23.25 0.37 20.04
C LEU A 235 23.07 1.86 19.69
N ARG A 236 23.41 2.78 20.58
CA ARG A 236 23.41 4.23 20.32
C ARG A 236 24.71 4.77 19.73
N MET A 237 25.77 3.95 19.65
CA MET A 237 27.03 4.40 19.07
C MET A 237 26.85 4.80 17.61
N THR A 238 27.41 5.95 17.28
CA THR A 238 27.40 6.49 15.92
C THR A 238 28.59 6.07 15.09
N GLN A 239 29.58 5.40 15.71
CA GLN A 239 30.82 4.98 15.10
C GLN A 239 31.01 3.46 15.25
N THR A 240 31.79 2.91 14.31
CA THR A 240 32.19 1.49 14.36
C THR A 240 33.04 1.23 15.58
N TYR A 241 32.62 0.27 16.40
CA TYR A 241 33.40 -0.25 17.53
C TYR A 241 34.04 -1.59 17.16
N ILE A 242 35.32 -1.74 17.45
CA ILE A 242 36.09 -2.99 17.21
C ILE A 242 36.88 -3.31 18.46
N GLN A 243 36.65 -4.52 18.99
CA GLN A 243 37.44 -5.12 20.04
C GLN A 243 38.19 -6.33 19.46
N ASN A 244 39.47 -6.46 19.74
CA ASN A 244 40.29 -7.55 19.22
C ASN A 244 40.90 -8.48 20.33
N ASN A 245 40.79 -8.11 21.62
CA ASN A 245 41.26 -8.86 22.77
C ASN A 245 40.33 -8.70 23.97
N VAL A 246 40.29 -9.71 24.86
CA VAL A 246 39.47 -9.74 26.09
C VAL A 246 39.92 -8.73 27.15
N THR A 247 41.14 -8.20 27.05
CA THR A 247 41.71 -7.26 28.03
C THR A 247 41.19 -5.83 27.91
N ASP A 248 40.44 -5.53 26.87
CA ASP A 248 39.81 -4.24 26.72
C ASP A 248 38.52 -4.14 27.55
N SER A 249 38.37 -3.10 28.30
CA SER A 249 37.55 -2.92 29.49
C SER A 249 36.02 -2.90 29.32
N VAL A 250 35.49 -3.38 28.20
CA VAL A 250 34.03 -3.43 27.96
C VAL A 250 33.60 -4.87 27.66
N GLN A 251 33.15 -5.57 28.71
CA GLN A 251 32.66 -6.96 28.62
C GLN A 251 31.23 -7.04 28.11
N LEU A 252 30.97 -6.62 26.89
CA LEU A 252 29.59 -6.53 26.40
C LEU A 252 28.95 -7.84 25.96
N PHE A 253 29.72 -8.83 25.55
CA PHE A 253 29.21 -10.10 25.08
C PHE A 253 30.08 -11.32 25.47
N THR A 254 30.93 -11.16 26.45
CA THR A 254 31.83 -12.22 26.87
C THR A 254 31.13 -13.44 27.49
N LYS A 255 29.81 -13.35 27.74
CA LYS A 255 29.03 -14.45 28.37
C LYS A 255 27.68 -14.66 27.70
N LEU A 256 27.67 -14.87 26.39
CA LEU A 256 26.40 -15.08 25.64
C LEU A 256 25.94 -16.51 25.54
N GLU A 257 26.37 -17.44 26.12
CA GLU A 257 25.96 -18.81 26.41
C GLU A 257 27.19 -19.69 26.83
N GLY A 258 27.16 -20.15 28.05
CA GLY A 258 27.95 -21.28 28.49
C GLY A 258 29.46 -21.13 28.26
N GLU A 259 30.12 -20.18 28.94
CA GLU A 259 31.58 -20.11 29.11
C GLU A 259 32.45 -19.85 27.84
N GLN A 260 31.91 -19.62 26.66
CA GLN A 260 32.74 -19.19 25.51
C GLN A 260 32.92 -17.68 25.51
N GLU A 261 34.13 -17.25 25.80
CA GLU A 261 34.57 -15.87 25.64
C GLU A 261 34.69 -15.54 24.15
N LEU A 262 34.14 -14.37 23.72
CA LEU A 262 34.32 -13.81 22.36
C LEU A 262 35.43 -12.76 22.41
N PRO A 263 36.69 -13.12 22.15
CA PRO A 263 37.80 -12.17 22.25
C PRO A 263 37.78 -11.09 21.19
N SER A 264 37.16 -11.35 20.04
CA SER A 264 37.03 -10.35 18.98
C SER A 264 35.58 -10.09 18.64
N VAL A 265 35.20 -8.78 18.64
CA VAL A 265 33.84 -8.29 18.38
C VAL A 265 33.89 -7.04 17.53
N VAL A 266 32.93 -6.89 16.61
CA VAL A 266 32.69 -5.66 15.84
C VAL A 266 31.22 -5.29 15.94
N CYS A 267 30.96 -4.04 16.28
CA CYS A 267 29.65 -3.43 16.23
C CYS A 267 29.63 -2.31 15.18
N LEU A 268 28.71 -2.39 14.26
CA LEU A 268 28.61 -1.49 13.10
C LEU A 268 27.23 -0.85 13.05
N PRO A 269 27.13 0.48 13.05
CA PRO A 269 25.86 1.15 12.89
C PRO A 269 25.34 0.96 11.45
N ILE A 270 24.09 0.55 11.33
CA ILE A 270 23.35 0.50 10.06
C ILE A 270 22.63 1.85 9.93
N ARG A 271 22.97 2.67 8.91
CA ARG A 271 22.49 4.04 8.77
C ARG A 271 22.10 4.34 7.32
N ASN A 272 21.02 5.09 7.17
CA ASN A 272 20.65 5.72 5.90
C ASN A 272 20.81 7.25 6.06
N GLN A 273 21.84 7.82 5.46
CA GLN A 273 22.24 9.21 5.64
C GLN A 273 22.46 9.57 7.12
N GLU A 274 21.61 10.41 7.70
CA GLU A 274 21.66 10.80 9.11
C GLU A 274 20.78 9.91 10.02
N GLU A 275 19.86 9.14 9.40
CA GLU A 275 18.94 8.27 10.11
C GLU A 275 19.61 6.95 10.45
N ARG A 276 19.47 6.55 11.70
CA ARG A 276 19.94 5.27 12.18
C ARG A 276 18.82 4.25 12.02
N LEU A 277 19.16 3.12 11.38
CA LEU A 277 18.24 2.01 11.16
C LEU A 277 18.46 0.87 12.16
N GLY A 278 19.71 0.76 12.71
CA GLY A 278 20.01 -0.34 13.60
C GLY A 278 21.51 -0.59 13.78
N THR A 279 21.87 -1.83 14.14
CA THR A 279 23.25 -2.25 14.37
C THR A 279 23.49 -3.68 13.86
N LEU A 280 24.62 -3.87 13.18
CA LEU A 280 25.18 -5.19 12.89
C LEU A 280 26.25 -5.52 13.93
N PHE A 281 26.09 -6.64 14.59
CA PHE A 281 27.04 -7.21 15.54
C PHE A 281 27.63 -8.49 14.99
N VAL A 282 28.96 -8.62 15.00
CA VAL A 282 29.68 -9.84 14.61
C VAL A 282 30.73 -10.19 15.66
N GLY A 283 30.87 -11.48 15.96
CA GLY A 283 31.82 -11.99 16.94
C GLY A 283 32.54 -13.24 16.47
N LYS A 284 33.82 -13.38 16.90
CA LYS A 284 34.64 -14.54 16.59
C LYS A 284 35.44 -14.97 17.82
N ASN A 285 35.46 -16.28 18.09
CA ASN A 285 36.26 -16.90 19.16
C ASN A 285 37.75 -17.07 18.73
N LYS A 286 38.33 -15.94 18.32
CA LYS A 286 39.73 -15.83 17.93
C LYS A 286 40.20 -14.41 18.16
N GLU A 287 41.37 -14.26 18.84
CA GLU A 287 41.98 -12.94 19.00
C GLU A 287 42.42 -12.33 17.66
N ASN A 288 42.33 -11.01 17.56
CA ASN A 288 42.74 -10.22 16.39
C ASN A 288 42.02 -10.61 15.09
N ALA A 289 40.79 -11.16 15.19
CA ALA A 289 40.04 -11.62 14.01
C ALA A 289 39.65 -10.48 13.04
N PHE A 290 39.52 -9.24 13.54
CA PHE A 290 39.04 -8.09 12.76
C PHE A 290 40.08 -7.02 12.52
N MET A 291 41.39 -7.27 12.80
CA MET A 291 42.44 -6.25 12.83
C MET A 291 42.58 -5.45 11.55
N ASP A 292 42.37 -6.04 10.36
CA ASP A 292 42.50 -5.37 9.03
C ASP A 292 41.18 -5.39 8.24
N SER A 293 40.05 -5.59 8.90
CA SER A 293 38.78 -5.85 8.20
C SER A 293 37.74 -4.74 8.38
N ARG A 294 38.11 -3.63 9.04
CA ARG A 294 37.17 -2.56 9.38
C ARG A 294 36.38 -2.06 8.16
N ALA A 295 37.07 -1.69 7.10
CA ALA A 295 36.43 -1.14 5.89
C ALA A 295 35.49 -2.16 5.19
N PHE A 296 35.84 -3.44 5.24
CA PHE A 296 35.00 -4.52 4.71
C PHE A 296 33.68 -4.65 5.48
N TYR A 297 33.73 -4.68 6.80
CA TYR A 297 32.53 -4.76 7.61
C TYR A 297 31.69 -3.47 7.54
N GLU A 298 32.34 -2.31 7.45
CA GLU A 298 31.63 -1.04 7.21
C GLU A 298 30.90 -1.02 5.86
N ASN A 299 31.49 -1.62 4.81
CA ASN A 299 30.82 -1.78 3.51
C ASN A 299 29.64 -2.74 3.60
N ILE A 300 29.78 -3.87 4.34
CA ILE A 300 28.67 -4.79 4.59
C ILE A 300 27.51 -4.04 5.27
N ALA A 301 27.80 -3.32 6.36
CA ALA A 301 26.78 -2.53 7.06
C ALA A 301 26.12 -1.49 6.16
N SER A 302 26.90 -0.85 5.28
CA SER A 302 26.39 0.11 4.29
C SER A 302 25.45 -0.55 3.27
N GLN A 303 25.81 -1.73 2.75
CA GLN A 303 24.93 -2.46 1.82
C GLN A 303 23.65 -2.95 2.51
N ILE A 304 23.75 -3.46 3.74
CA ILE A 304 22.57 -3.80 4.55
C ILE A 304 21.69 -2.56 4.73
N SER A 305 22.28 -1.42 5.02
CA SER A 305 21.58 -0.14 5.13
C SER A 305 20.77 0.19 3.86
N ILE A 306 21.40 0.07 2.70
CA ILE A 306 20.72 0.28 1.41
C ILE A 306 19.60 -0.74 1.22
N GLY A 307 19.82 -2.00 1.57
CA GLY A 307 18.82 -3.06 1.50
C GLY A 307 17.60 -2.77 2.39
N VAL A 308 17.84 -2.40 3.64
CA VAL A 308 16.79 -2.04 4.59
C VAL A 308 16.02 -0.80 4.13
N ALA A 309 16.74 0.25 3.68
CA ALA A 309 16.11 1.45 3.15
C ALA A 309 15.25 1.15 1.90
N ASN A 310 15.75 0.33 0.98
CA ASN A 310 15.00 -0.09 -0.19
C ASN A 310 13.77 -0.91 0.19
N ALA A 311 13.91 -1.90 1.08
CA ALA A 311 12.78 -2.70 1.54
C ALA A 311 11.71 -1.84 2.25
N HIS A 312 12.13 -0.85 3.05
CA HIS A 312 11.23 0.16 3.63
C HIS A 312 10.51 0.97 2.55
N LEU A 313 11.24 1.45 1.54
CA LEU A 313 10.63 2.17 0.42
C LEU A 313 9.64 1.30 -0.36
N TYR A 314 9.99 0.03 -0.63
CA TYR A 314 9.09 -0.92 -1.27
C TYR A 314 7.84 -1.18 -0.42
N ALA A 315 8.00 -1.40 0.88
CA ALA A 315 6.88 -1.57 1.80
C ALA A 315 5.97 -0.33 1.80
N LYS A 316 6.55 0.86 1.87
CA LYS A 316 5.82 2.14 1.81
C LYS A 316 5.13 2.35 0.46
N MET A 317 5.81 2.08 -0.64
CA MET A 317 5.23 2.15 -1.99
C MET A 317 4.09 1.14 -2.16
N ASN A 318 4.27 -0.09 -1.69
CA ASN A 318 3.23 -1.11 -1.72
C ASN A 318 2.04 -0.70 -0.84
N ASP A 319 2.30 -0.22 0.38
CA ASP A 319 1.25 0.30 1.26
C ASP A 319 0.48 1.45 0.61
N MET A 320 1.17 2.40 -0.02
CA MET A 320 0.54 3.49 -0.79
C MET A 320 -0.22 2.99 -2.03
N ALA A 321 0.23 1.92 -2.66
CA ALA A 321 -0.45 1.32 -3.81
C ALA A 321 -1.72 0.56 -3.43
N ILE A 322 -1.78 -0.02 -2.22
CA ILE A 322 -2.90 -0.85 -1.76
C ILE A 322 -3.84 -0.13 -0.79
N ARG A 323 -3.40 0.94 -0.14
CA ARG A 323 -4.20 1.68 0.84
C ARG A 323 -4.66 3.03 0.32
N ASP A 324 -5.78 3.50 0.88
CA ASP A 324 -6.26 4.87 0.68
C ASP A 324 -5.43 5.86 1.52
N GLY A 325 -4.96 6.93 0.91
CA GLY A 325 -4.06 7.89 1.54
C GLY A 325 -4.64 8.61 2.75
N LEU A 326 -5.98 8.77 2.81
CA LEU A 326 -6.66 9.44 3.90
C LEU A 326 -6.98 8.49 5.06
N THR A 327 -7.48 7.30 4.75
CA THR A 327 -8.09 6.38 5.71
C THR A 327 -7.18 5.22 6.11
N ARG A 328 -6.16 4.94 5.33
CA ARG A 328 -5.21 3.82 5.51
C ARG A 328 -5.81 2.42 5.46
N ILE A 329 -7.11 2.27 5.17
CA ILE A 329 -7.72 0.99 4.78
C ILE A 329 -7.45 0.71 3.29
N TYR A 330 -7.86 -0.43 2.77
CA TYR A 330 -7.65 -0.74 1.37
C TYR A 330 -8.30 0.31 0.46
N ASN A 331 -7.58 0.70 -0.60
CA ASN A 331 -8.14 1.54 -1.64
C ASN A 331 -9.05 0.71 -2.56
N ARG A 332 -9.84 1.41 -3.37
CA ARG A 332 -10.81 0.79 -4.29
C ARG A 332 -10.18 -0.28 -5.19
N ARG A 333 -9.01 0.00 -5.74
CA ARG A 333 -8.32 -0.90 -6.67
C ARG A 333 -7.96 -2.21 -5.99
N HIS A 334 -7.23 -2.15 -4.90
CA HIS A 334 -6.76 -3.32 -4.19
C HIS A 334 -7.92 -4.12 -3.56
N LEU A 335 -8.91 -3.42 -3.00
CA LEU A 335 -10.14 -4.04 -2.52
C LEU A 335 -10.82 -4.87 -3.63
N THR A 336 -10.96 -4.31 -4.83
CA THR A 336 -11.59 -5.01 -5.95
C THR A 336 -10.76 -6.23 -6.41
N GLU A 337 -9.44 -6.12 -6.43
CA GLU A 337 -8.52 -7.23 -6.73
C GLU A 337 -8.66 -8.36 -5.69
N LEU A 338 -8.67 -8.02 -4.40
CA LEU A 338 -8.86 -8.99 -3.31
C LEU A 338 -10.23 -9.67 -3.39
N LEU A 339 -11.29 -8.89 -3.56
CA LEU A 339 -12.63 -9.44 -3.74
C LEU A 339 -12.70 -10.42 -4.91
N GLY A 340 -12.13 -10.05 -6.06
CA GLY A 340 -12.08 -10.93 -7.24
C GLY A 340 -11.39 -12.26 -6.96
N LYS A 341 -10.25 -12.22 -6.26
CA LYS A 341 -9.51 -13.42 -5.85
C LYS A 341 -10.35 -14.32 -4.93
N TYR A 342 -10.87 -13.73 -3.85
CA TYR A 342 -11.67 -14.49 -2.87
C TYR A 342 -12.98 -15.03 -3.46
N LEU A 343 -13.66 -14.26 -4.31
CA LEU A 343 -14.87 -14.73 -4.99
C LEU A 343 -14.59 -15.94 -5.88
N SER A 344 -13.45 -15.97 -6.57
CA SER A 344 -13.02 -17.12 -7.36
C SER A 344 -12.77 -18.36 -6.49
N GLU A 345 -12.11 -18.19 -5.34
CA GLU A 345 -11.88 -19.27 -4.38
C GLU A 345 -13.19 -19.77 -3.75
N THR A 346 -14.10 -18.85 -3.43
CA THR A 346 -15.42 -19.13 -2.89
C THR A 346 -16.25 -20.00 -3.83
N MET A 347 -16.26 -19.69 -5.12
CA MET A 347 -16.96 -20.49 -6.11
C MET A 347 -16.42 -21.92 -6.16
N ALA A 348 -15.11 -22.11 -6.01
CA ALA A 348 -14.49 -23.43 -5.99
C ALA A 348 -14.83 -24.22 -4.71
N LYS A 349 -14.85 -23.56 -3.55
CA LYS A 349 -15.06 -24.19 -2.24
C LYS A 349 -16.54 -24.26 -1.81
N LYS A 350 -17.44 -23.52 -2.47
CA LYS A 350 -18.87 -23.37 -2.13
C LYS A 350 -19.10 -22.85 -0.71
N VAL A 351 -18.26 -21.94 -0.23
CA VAL A 351 -18.40 -21.29 1.07
C VAL A 351 -19.15 -19.96 0.93
N PRO A 352 -19.85 -19.47 1.97
CA PRO A 352 -20.53 -18.18 1.90
C PRO A 352 -19.56 -17.02 1.86
N VAL A 353 -19.96 -15.94 1.18
CA VAL A 353 -19.28 -14.64 1.21
C VAL A 353 -20.33 -13.56 1.33
N SER A 354 -20.13 -12.65 2.25
CA SER A 354 -21.04 -11.54 2.47
C SER A 354 -20.31 -10.21 2.38
N LEU A 355 -21.02 -9.20 1.88
CA LEU A 355 -20.48 -7.88 1.64
C LEU A 355 -21.47 -6.82 2.12
N ALA A 356 -20.96 -5.78 2.78
CA ALA A 356 -21.72 -4.60 3.14
C ALA A 356 -21.11 -3.35 2.50
N LEU A 357 -21.94 -2.55 1.84
CA LEU A 357 -21.59 -1.24 1.30
C LEU A 357 -22.17 -0.16 2.22
N PHE A 358 -21.31 0.72 2.71
CA PHE A 358 -21.64 1.83 3.59
C PHE A 358 -21.47 3.15 2.82
N ASP A 359 -22.37 4.10 3.07
CA ASP A 359 -22.27 5.46 2.57
C ASP A 359 -22.62 6.44 3.69
N ILE A 360 -21.78 7.44 3.89
CA ILE A 360 -21.99 8.45 4.95
C ILE A 360 -23.12 9.38 4.53
N ASP A 361 -24.20 9.37 5.28
CA ASP A 361 -25.38 10.15 5.00
C ASP A 361 -25.11 11.66 5.08
N LYS A 362 -25.51 12.38 4.02
CA LYS A 362 -25.40 13.83 3.94
C LYS A 362 -23.98 14.37 4.12
N PHE A 363 -22.96 13.63 3.73
CA PHE A 363 -21.55 13.99 3.89
C PHE A 363 -21.20 15.36 3.30
N LYS A 364 -21.79 15.71 2.13
CA LYS A 364 -21.65 17.04 1.56
C LYS A 364 -22.08 18.14 2.53
N MET A 365 -23.14 17.94 3.29
CA MET A 365 -23.60 18.91 4.29
C MET A 365 -22.58 19.08 5.43
N VAL A 366 -21.89 18.03 5.81
CA VAL A 366 -20.79 18.09 6.79
C VAL A 366 -19.67 18.99 6.25
N ASN A 367 -19.23 18.75 5.01
CA ASN A 367 -18.22 19.58 4.35
C ASN A 367 -18.64 21.04 4.20
N ASP A 368 -19.88 21.25 3.77
CA ASP A 368 -20.43 22.62 3.55
C ASP A 368 -20.58 23.38 4.89
N THR A 369 -20.82 22.67 6.00
CA THR A 369 -21.04 23.28 7.34
C THR A 369 -19.77 23.44 8.14
N TYR A 370 -18.86 22.45 8.10
CA TYR A 370 -17.70 22.36 8.99
C TYR A 370 -16.36 22.40 8.27
N GLY A 371 -16.37 22.44 6.94
CA GLY A 371 -15.18 22.44 6.09
C GLY A 371 -14.66 21.05 5.75
N HIS A 372 -13.84 20.98 4.70
CA HIS A 372 -13.30 19.72 4.18
C HIS A 372 -12.41 18.98 5.18
N GLN A 373 -11.64 19.69 6.00
CA GLN A 373 -10.78 19.06 7.02
C GLN A 373 -11.61 18.28 8.06
N CYS A 374 -12.75 18.82 8.46
CA CYS A 374 -13.69 18.12 9.32
C CYS A 374 -14.29 16.90 8.63
N GLY A 375 -14.65 17.01 7.35
CA GLY A 375 -15.10 15.89 6.54
C GLY A 375 -14.04 14.77 6.46
N ASP A 376 -12.78 15.13 6.33
CA ASP A 376 -11.67 14.17 6.33
C ASP A 376 -11.57 13.42 7.66
N GLU A 377 -11.79 14.09 8.81
CA GLU A 377 -11.82 13.42 10.12
C GLU A 377 -13.02 12.46 10.25
N VAL A 378 -14.18 12.87 9.74
CA VAL A 378 -15.37 11.98 9.69
C VAL A 378 -15.06 10.74 8.85
N ILE A 379 -14.44 10.89 7.70
CA ILE A 379 -14.02 9.77 6.84
C ILE A 379 -13.03 8.86 7.57
N ARG A 380 -11.99 9.41 8.23
CA ARG A 380 -11.01 8.63 9.02
C ARG A 380 -11.68 7.86 10.14
N TYR A 381 -12.57 8.52 10.86
CA TYR A 381 -13.30 7.92 11.96
C TYR A 381 -14.14 6.73 11.50
N VAL A 382 -14.98 6.91 10.48
CA VAL A 382 -15.81 5.81 9.93
C VAL A 382 -14.93 4.66 9.41
N ALA A 383 -13.89 4.98 8.67
CA ALA A 383 -12.94 3.98 8.17
C ALA A 383 -12.29 3.17 9.31
N SER A 384 -11.96 3.82 10.43
CA SER A 384 -11.35 3.16 11.59
C SER A 384 -12.31 2.16 12.26
N LEU A 385 -13.59 2.53 12.38
CA LEU A 385 -14.64 1.63 12.92
C LEU A 385 -14.85 0.42 12.00
N LEU A 386 -14.98 0.66 10.70
CA LEU A 386 -15.15 -0.37 9.69
C LEU A 386 -13.97 -1.36 9.68
N ASN A 387 -12.74 -0.84 9.75
CA ASN A 387 -11.55 -1.66 9.76
C ASN A 387 -11.42 -2.51 11.03
N ARG A 388 -11.66 -1.92 12.20
CA ARG A 388 -11.66 -2.66 13.47
C ARG A 388 -12.72 -3.77 13.49
N GLY A 389 -13.94 -3.46 13.03
CA GLY A 389 -15.02 -4.42 12.93
C GLY A 389 -14.70 -5.54 11.94
N ALA A 390 -14.14 -5.21 10.77
CA ALA A 390 -13.72 -6.19 9.78
C ALA A 390 -12.63 -7.12 10.32
N LEU A 391 -11.54 -6.57 10.85
CA LEU A 391 -10.40 -7.34 11.35
C LEU A 391 -10.78 -8.26 12.51
N LYS A 392 -11.59 -7.79 13.45
CA LYS A 392 -12.08 -8.58 14.58
C LYS A 392 -12.79 -9.87 14.15
N HIS A 393 -13.40 -9.85 12.97
CA HIS A 393 -14.20 -10.96 12.45
C HIS A 393 -13.57 -11.63 11.20
N GLY A 394 -12.29 -11.38 10.93
CA GLY A 394 -11.55 -12.00 9.82
C GLY A 394 -11.99 -11.50 8.44
N GLY A 395 -12.55 -10.29 8.37
CA GLY A 395 -12.94 -9.62 7.13
C GLY A 395 -11.94 -8.59 6.66
N ILE A 396 -12.28 -7.92 5.57
CA ILE A 396 -11.50 -6.80 5.00
C ILE A 396 -12.38 -5.55 4.87
N ALA A 397 -11.76 -4.38 4.98
CA ALA A 397 -12.42 -3.10 4.77
C ALA A 397 -11.66 -2.26 3.75
N GLY A 398 -12.37 -1.53 2.90
CA GLY A 398 -11.78 -0.64 1.92
C GLY A 398 -12.66 0.56 1.57
N ARG A 399 -12.02 1.65 1.16
CA ARG A 399 -12.70 2.85 0.67
C ARG A 399 -13.00 2.69 -0.81
N TYR A 400 -14.28 2.68 -1.13
CA TYR A 400 -14.76 2.42 -2.49
C TYR A 400 -14.97 3.71 -3.29
N GLY A 401 -15.41 4.76 -2.63
CA GLY A 401 -15.65 6.09 -3.21
C GLY A 401 -15.21 7.20 -2.27
N GLY A 402 -15.67 8.42 -2.52
CA GLY A 402 -15.38 9.57 -1.67
C GLY A 402 -15.80 9.36 -0.21
N GLU A 403 -17.06 8.97 -0.02
CA GLU A 403 -17.73 8.73 1.26
C GLU A 403 -18.30 7.31 1.37
N GLU A 404 -17.89 6.42 0.43
CA GLU A 404 -18.38 5.05 0.32
C GLU A 404 -17.30 4.05 0.73
N PHE A 405 -17.72 3.05 1.48
CA PHE A 405 -16.85 2.02 2.04
C PHE A 405 -17.45 0.63 1.83
N VAL A 406 -16.60 -0.34 1.63
CA VAL A 406 -16.96 -1.75 1.52
C VAL A 406 -16.32 -2.53 2.65
N VAL A 407 -17.08 -3.37 3.30
CA VAL A 407 -16.61 -4.41 4.22
C VAL A 407 -17.02 -5.77 3.67
N ALA A 408 -16.09 -6.71 3.62
CA ALA A 408 -16.36 -8.05 3.13
C ALA A 408 -15.91 -9.11 4.13
N PHE A 409 -16.70 -10.15 4.27
CA PHE A 409 -16.46 -11.29 5.15
C PHE A 409 -16.47 -12.58 4.33
N PHE A 410 -15.45 -13.37 4.52
CA PHE A 410 -15.28 -14.66 3.86
C PHE A 410 -15.66 -15.77 4.86
N GLU A 411 -16.30 -16.82 4.34
CA GLU A 411 -16.81 -17.94 5.14
C GLU A 411 -17.87 -17.55 6.20
N LYS A 412 -18.48 -16.36 6.02
CA LYS A 412 -19.58 -15.89 6.86
C LYS A 412 -20.85 -15.73 6.05
N ASP A 413 -21.94 -16.18 6.63
CA ASP A 413 -23.27 -16.08 6.04
C ASP A 413 -23.92 -14.70 6.26
N LEU A 414 -25.14 -14.56 5.77
CA LEU A 414 -25.89 -13.30 5.85
C LEU A 414 -26.18 -12.89 7.29
N ASP A 415 -26.61 -13.83 8.13
CA ASP A 415 -27.05 -13.53 9.49
C ASP A 415 -25.87 -13.13 10.36
N GLU A 416 -24.75 -13.87 10.30
CA GLU A 416 -23.51 -13.52 10.97
C GLU A 416 -23.01 -12.13 10.53
N THR A 417 -23.03 -11.89 9.22
CA THR A 417 -22.58 -10.62 8.65
C THR A 417 -23.50 -9.48 9.04
N TYR A 418 -24.82 -9.69 9.02
CA TYR A 418 -25.78 -8.67 9.42
C TYR A 418 -25.54 -8.21 10.86
N HIS A 419 -25.33 -9.12 11.80
CA HIS A 419 -25.03 -8.76 13.19
C HIS A 419 -23.74 -7.96 13.34
N ILE A 420 -22.67 -8.35 12.62
CA ILE A 420 -21.41 -7.60 12.63
C ILE A 420 -21.61 -6.20 12.06
N VAL A 421 -22.31 -6.09 10.94
CA VAL A 421 -22.63 -4.82 10.27
C VAL A 421 -23.52 -3.95 11.15
N GLU A 422 -24.49 -4.54 11.85
CA GLU A 422 -25.38 -3.84 12.79
C GLU A 422 -24.60 -3.27 13.98
N ASP A 423 -23.66 -4.04 14.55
CA ASP A 423 -22.79 -3.56 15.62
C ASP A 423 -21.94 -2.38 15.17
N ILE A 424 -21.32 -2.45 13.97
CA ILE A 424 -20.54 -1.36 13.41
C ILE A 424 -21.43 -0.13 13.13
N HIS A 425 -22.61 -0.33 12.54
CA HIS A 425 -23.55 0.74 12.25
C HIS A 425 -24.02 1.45 13.53
N ASN A 426 -24.29 0.68 14.59
CA ASN A 426 -24.66 1.22 15.90
C ASN A 426 -23.49 2.02 16.54
N GLN A 427 -22.24 1.58 16.36
CA GLN A 427 -21.08 2.36 16.82
C GLN A 427 -20.98 3.68 16.05
N ILE A 428 -21.10 3.68 14.71
CA ILE A 428 -21.13 4.92 13.90
C ILE A 428 -22.22 5.86 14.39
N ARG A 429 -23.40 5.31 14.75
CA ARG A 429 -24.55 6.08 15.17
C ARG A 429 -24.45 6.64 16.60
N SER A 430 -23.82 5.91 17.51
CA SER A 430 -23.76 6.24 18.95
C SER A 430 -22.61 7.16 19.32
N GLU A 431 -21.55 7.15 18.56
CA GLU A 431 -20.35 7.95 18.84
C GLU A 431 -20.38 9.25 18.01
N GLU A 432 -19.72 10.28 18.52
CA GLU A 432 -19.59 11.57 17.85
C GLU A 432 -18.14 11.84 17.49
N VAL A 433 -17.92 12.41 16.32
CA VAL A 433 -16.59 12.90 15.91
C VAL A 433 -16.37 14.28 16.55
N VAL A 434 -15.31 14.40 17.33
CA VAL A 434 -14.95 15.69 17.94
C VAL A 434 -13.91 16.37 17.07
N TYR A 435 -14.28 17.53 16.52
CA TYR A 435 -13.40 18.36 15.70
C TYR A 435 -13.46 19.81 16.16
N GLU A 436 -12.32 20.39 16.57
CA GLU A 436 -12.22 21.77 17.10
C GLU A 436 -13.25 22.07 18.21
N GLY A 437 -13.51 21.09 19.08
CA GLY A 437 -14.48 21.23 20.17
C GLY A 437 -15.94 21.11 19.74
N LYS A 438 -16.22 20.83 18.48
CA LYS A 438 -17.58 20.56 17.97
C LYS A 438 -17.83 19.06 17.90
N HIS A 439 -19.01 18.67 18.33
CA HIS A 439 -19.49 17.29 18.31
C HIS A 439 -20.31 17.04 17.03
N ILE A 440 -19.88 16.13 16.19
CA ILE A 440 -20.47 15.86 14.88
C ILE A 440 -21.04 14.46 14.89
N SER A 441 -22.35 14.38 14.82
CA SER A 441 -23.08 13.12 14.71
C SER A 441 -23.04 12.60 13.27
N VAL A 442 -22.57 11.38 13.08
CA VAL A 442 -22.45 10.71 11.78
C VAL A 442 -23.53 9.64 11.65
N ARG A 443 -24.08 9.50 10.44
CA ARG A 443 -25.02 8.43 10.09
C ARG A 443 -24.56 7.79 8.81
N ALA A 444 -24.97 6.53 8.59
CA ALA A 444 -24.64 5.81 7.38
C ALA A 444 -25.86 5.03 6.85
N SER A 445 -26.00 5.03 5.54
CA SER A 445 -26.87 4.11 4.83
C SER A 445 -26.08 2.89 4.41
N VAL A 446 -26.61 1.69 4.69
CA VAL A 446 -25.90 0.44 4.47
C VAL A 446 -26.72 -0.51 3.62
N GLY A 447 -26.08 -1.18 2.67
CA GLY A 447 -26.65 -2.29 1.93
C GLY A 447 -25.82 -3.56 2.16
N VAL A 448 -26.48 -4.67 2.43
CA VAL A 448 -25.85 -5.98 2.68
C VAL A 448 -26.29 -6.97 1.62
N ALA A 449 -25.34 -7.68 1.04
CA ALA A 449 -25.59 -8.80 0.11
C ALA A 449 -24.72 -10.00 0.51
N SER A 450 -25.25 -11.20 0.28
CA SER A 450 -24.59 -12.46 0.64
C SER A 450 -24.74 -13.50 -0.47
N TYR A 451 -23.67 -14.19 -0.80
CA TYR A 451 -23.67 -15.39 -1.61
C TYR A 451 -23.66 -16.62 -0.67
N PRO A 452 -24.49 -17.64 -0.90
CA PRO A 452 -25.52 -17.73 -1.96
C PRO A 452 -26.89 -17.17 -1.57
N GLN A 453 -27.08 -16.60 -0.38
CA GLN A 453 -28.40 -16.34 0.22
C GLN A 453 -29.19 -15.23 -0.49
N THR A 454 -28.58 -14.14 -0.89
CA THR A 454 -29.29 -13.05 -1.59
C THR A 454 -28.97 -13.00 -3.07
N CYS A 455 -27.87 -13.58 -3.53
CA CYS A 455 -27.55 -13.68 -4.94
C CYS A 455 -26.89 -15.03 -5.29
N ALA A 456 -27.22 -15.53 -6.48
CA ALA A 456 -26.69 -16.80 -6.99
C ALA A 456 -25.30 -16.65 -7.64
N ASN A 457 -24.90 -15.44 -8.02
CA ASN A 457 -23.64 -15.14 -8.66
C ASN A 457 -22.77 -14.26 -7.74
N PRO A 458 -21.65 -14.76 -7.20
CA PRO A 458 -20.79 -13.97 -6.32
C PRO A 458 -20.26 -12.69 -6.98
N GLY A 459 -20.11 -12.66 -8.30
CA GLY A 459 -19.66 -11.48 -9.06
C GLY A 459 -20.66 -10.30 -9.00
N GLU A 460 -21.89 -10.54 -8.60
CA GLU A 460 -22.93 -9.51 -8.47
C GLU A 460 -23.02 -8.91 -7.05
N LEU A 461 -22.32 -9.47 -6.07
CA LEU A 461 -22.44 -9.08 -4.67
C LEU A 461 -22.31 -7.58 -4.44
N LEU A 462 -21.34 -6.95 -5.07
CA LEU A 462 -21.11 -5.52 -4.93
C LEU A 462 -22.27 -4.68 -5.50
N THR A 463 -22.78 -5.06 -6.66
CA THR A 463 -23.93 -4.40 -7.30
C THR A 463 -25.21 -4.58 -6.46
N ARG A 464 -25.37 -5.75 -5.90
CA ARG A 464 -26.53 -6.09 -5.06
C ARG A 464 -26.51 -5.30 -3.72
N ALA A 465 -25.33 -5.19 -3.12
CA ALA A 465 -25.16 -4.36 -1.93
C ALA A 465 -25.37 -2.85 -2.25
N ASP A 466 -24.96 -2.38 -3.41
CA ASP A 466 -25.21 -1.01 -3.85
C ASP A 466 -26.71 -0.71 -4.01
N TRP A 467 -27.45 -1.61 -4.63
CA TRP A 467 -28.91 -1.47 -4.72
C TRP A 467 -29.57 -1.45 -3.34
N ALA A 468 -29.17 -2.31 -2.43
CA ALA A 468 -29.68 -2.32 -1.06
C ALA A 468 -29.32 -1.03 -0.30
N MET A 469 -28.10 -0.51 -0.47
CA MET A 469 -27.69 0.76 0.12
C MET A 469 -28.49 1.94 -0.46
N TYR A 470 -28.70 1.95 -1.76
CA TYR A 470 -29.53 2.97 -2.40
C TYR A 470 -31.00 2.93 -1.90
N HIS A 471 -31.52 1.72 -1.64
CA HIS A 471 -32.82 1.55 -1.00
C HIS A 471 -32.81 2.12 0.43
N SER A 472 -31.74 1.94 1.20
CA SER A 472 -31.57 2.59 2.50
C SER A 472 -31.62 4.11 2.40
N LYS A 473 -30.92 4.71 1.42
CA LYS A 473 -30.92 6.15 1.16
C LYS A 473 -32.31 6.68 0.81
N LYS A 474 -33.07 5.95 -0.01
CA LYS A 474 -34.44 6.36 -0.43
C LYS A 474 -35.46 6.26 0.70
N ASN A 475 -35.31 5.32 1.60
CA ASN A 475 -36.28 5.04 2.66
C ASN A 475 -35.96 5.73 3.99
N GLY A 476 -35.24 6.85 3.96
CA GLY A 476 -35.04 7.71 5.14
C GLY A 476 -33.64 7.68 5.71
N ARG A 477 -32.69 6.94 5.08
CA ARG A 477 -31.28 6.85 5.51
C ARG A 477 -31.10 6.20 6.89
N ASP A 478 -29.89 6.29 7.46
CA ASP A 478 -29.54 5.79 8.81
C ASP A 478 -30.11 4.39 9.07
N ARG A 479 -29.83 3.44 8.16
CA ARG A 479 -30.35 2.09 8.21
C ARG A 479 -29.55 1.09 7.40
N ILE A 480 -29.75 -0.16 7.72
CA ILE A 480 -29.23 -1.30 6.99
C ILE A 480 -30.37 -1.91 6.15
N THR A 481 -30.13 -2.13 4.88
CA THR A 481 -31.04 -2.89 4.02
C THR A 481 -30.31 -4.14 3.53
N ILE A 482 -30.96 -5.29 3.71
CA ILE A 482 -30.51 -6.56 3.13
C ILE A 482 -31.04 -6.63 1.69
N ASP A 483 -30.18 -7.02 0.77
CA ASP A 483 -30.58 -7.25 -0.62
C ASP A 483 -31.68 -8.32 -0.71
N SER A 484 -32.61 -8.13 -1.62
CA SER A 484 -33.68 -9.07 -1.93
C SER A 484 -34.08 -8.95 -3.41
N GLU A 485 -34.68 -10.00 -3.94
CA GLU A 485 -35.18 -10.03 -5.33
C GLU A 485 -36.14 -8.87 -5.63
N LYS A 486 -36.92 -8.43 -4.62
CA LYS A 486 -37.84 -7.28 -4.76
C LYS A 486 -37.12 -5.96 -4.98
N ILE A 487 -35.93 -5.76 -4.39
CA ILE A 487 -35.12 -4.56 -4.57
C ILE A 487 -34.50 -4.56 -5.96
N SER A 488 -33.99 -5.71 -6.38
CA SER A 488 -33.34 -5.88 -7.70
C SER A 488 -34.31 -5.68 -8.87
N SER A 489 -35.59 -6.01 -8.69
CA SER A 489 -36.61 -5.87 -9.74
C SER A 489 -37.17 -4.45 -9.88
N GLN A 490 -36.84 -3.52 -8.97
CA GLN A 490 -37.27 -2.13 -8.98
C GLN A 490 -36.21 -1.16 -9.53
N MET A 491 -35.02 -1.66 -9.84
CA MET A 491 -33.90 -0.92 -10.41
C MET A 491 -33.71 -1.23 -11.91
#